data_99c9719b4a5f8228257c70c182797841
#
_entry.id   99c9719b4a5f8228257c70c182797841
#
_cell.length_a   1.000
_cell.length_b   1.000
_cell.length_c   1.000
_cell.angle_alpha   90.00
_cell.angle_beta   90.00
_cell.angle_gamma   90.00
#
_symmetry.space_group_name_H-M   'P 1'
#
loop_
_entity.id
_entity.type
_entity.pdbx_description
1 polymer ?
#
loop_
_entity_poly.entity_id
_entity_poly.type
_entity_poly.pdbx_seq_one_letter_code
_entity_poly.pdbx_strand_id
1 'polypeptide(L)'
;MEYRKIGETYYVRMDRGDEIISNLLKICKKESIQSAVFFGIGGCLSAELQVFIPETGCFETERLEGMLELVSLNGNMVRDNDGLLFHHTHALFSFKKDGQHGMTGGHLKATTVLYTAEIELRPTIGGAISRKFDPETGTGFWEFKG
;
A
#
# COMPACT_ATOMS: atom_id res chain seq x y z
N MET A 1 15.25 3.48 -5.19
CA MET A 1 14.25 4.42 -4.62
C MET A 1 14.90 5.73 -4.23
N GLU A 2 14.27 6.84 -4.61
CA GLU A 2 14.61 8.21 -4.18
C GLU A 2 13.33 8.91 -3.70
N TYR A 3 13.42 9.79 -2.70
CA TYR A 3 12.28 10.60 -2.28
C TYR A 3 12.71 12.00 -1.82
N ARG A 4 11.79 12.94 -1.92
CA ARG A 4 11.94 14.32 -1.43
C ARG A 4 10.68 14.79 -0.74
N LYS A 5 10.85 15.52 0.34
CA LYS A 5 9.76 16.28 0.97
C LYS A 5 9.63 17.63 0.28
N ILE A 6 8.42 17.92 -0.24
CA ILE A 6 8.07 19.23 -0.83
C ILE A 6 6.77 19.67 -0.16
N GLY A 7 6.83 20.77 0.58
CA GLY A 7 5.74 21.12 1.49
C GLY A 7 5.55 20.01 2.55
N GLU A 8 4.35 19.52 2.68
CA GLU A 8 4.02 18.44 3.63
C GLU A 8 3.98 17.05 2.99
N THR A 9 4.24 16.95 1.70
CA THR A 9 4.15 15.71 0.92
C THR A 9 5.53 15.16 0.64
N TYR A 10 5.70 13.85 0.78
CA TYR A 10 6.86 13.12 0.29
C TYR A 10 6.55 12.56 -1.10
N TYR A 11 7.30 13.01 -2.10
CA TYR A 11 7.25 12.49 -3.47
C TYR A 11 8.30 11.40 -3.59
N VAL A 12 7.85 10.18 -3.88
CA VAL A 12 8.68 8.99 -3.87
C VAL A 12 8.71 8.39 -5.27
N ARG A 13 9.92 8.27 -5.83
CA ARG A 13 10.18 7.47 -7.02
C ARG A 13 10.75 6.13 -6.60
N MET A 14 10.06 5.07 -6.97
CA MET A 14 10.57 3.71 -6.85
C MET A 14 11.26 3.31 -8.14
N ASP A 15 12.37 2.62 -8.01
CA ASP A 15 13.17 2.11 -9.12
C ASP A 15 12.94 0.60 -9.31
N ARG A 16 13.39 0.05 -10.41
CA ARG A 16 13.29 -1.39 -10.71
C ARG A 16 13.81 -2.25 -9.56
N GLY A 17 13.02 -3.23 -9.16
CA GLY A 17 13.34 -4.16 -8.07
C GLY A 17 12.95 -3.67 -6.67
N ASP A 18 12.53 -2.41 -6.53
CA ASP A 18 11.99 -1.93 -5.26
C ASP A 18 10.66 -2.61 -4.93
N GLU A 19 10.49 -3.02 -3.67
CA GLU A 19 9.19 -3.43 -3.14
C GLU A 19 8.51 -2.21 -2.50
N ILE A 20 7.31 -1.88 -3.01
CA ILE A 20 6.67 -0.59 -2.72
C ILE A 20 6.33 -0.45 -1.23
N ILE A 21 5.65 -1.43 -0.65
CA ILE A 21 5.13 -1.33 0.72
C ILE A 21 6.28 -1.26 1.74
N SER A 22 7.27 -2.13 1.61
CA SER A 22 8.40 -2.13 2.53
C SER A 22 9.22 -0.84 2.47
N ASN A 23 9.35 -0.25 1.28
CA ASN A 23 10.05 1.02 1.12
C ASN A 23 9.26 2.20 1.70
N LEU A 24 7.93 2.24 1.53
CA LEU A 24 7.10 3.25 2.19
C LEU A 24 7.15 3.13 3.72
N LEU A 25 7.13 1.90 4.26
CA LEU A 25 7.32 1.66 5.70
C LEU A 25 8.68 2.15 6.20
N LYS A 26 9.76 1.94 5.43
CA LYS A 26 11.10 2.46 5.75
C LYS A 26 11.12 3.99 5.79
N ILE A 27 10.46 4.67 4.83
CA ILE A 27 10.35 6.13 4.83
C ILE A 27 9.60 6.59 6.09
N CYS A 28 8.44 6.01 6.38
CA CYS A 28 7.67 6.38 7.57
C CYS A 28 8.47 6.20 8.86
N LYS A 29 9.25 5.13 8.97
CA LYS A 29 10.12 4.87 10.11
C LYS A 29 11.24 5.92 10.21
N LYS A 30 11.94 6.19 9.11
CA LYS A 30 13.06 7.14 9.05
C LYS A 30 12.62 8.57 9.36
N GLU A 31 11.49 8.98 8.82
CA GLU A 31 10.94 10.34 8.95
C GLU A 31 10.04 10.50 10.20
N SER A 32 9.95 9.46 11.04
CA SER A 32 9.12 9.44 12.27
C SER A 32 7.64 9.73 12.02
N ILE A 33 7.13 9.34 10.84
CA ILE A 33 5.72 9.51 10.46
C ILE A 33 4.86 8.56 11.29
N GLN A 34 3.86 9.11 11.99
CA GLN A 34 2.95 8.34 12.84
C GLN A 34 1.77 7.77 12.05
N SER A 35 1.23 8.57 11.16
CA SER A 35 0.19 8.17 10.23
C SER A 35 0.30 8.94 8.91
N ALA A 36 -0.08 8.31 7.81
CA ALA A 36 -0.06 8.89 6.49
C ALA A 36 -1.10 8.23 5.59
N VAL A 37 -1.49 8.93 4.55
CA VAL A 37 -2.15 8.35 3.38
C VAL A 37 -1.18 8.40 2.21
N PHE A 38 -1.36 7.52 1.23
CA PHE A 38 -0.55 7.52 0.02
C PHE A 38 -1.35 7.06 -1.18
N PHE A 39 -0.93 7.52 -2.35
CA PHE A 39 -1.46 7.10 -3.64
C PHE A 39 -0.36 7.18 -4.70
N GLY A 40 -0.54 6.43 -5.77
CA GLY A 40 0.46 6.39 -6.83
C GLY A 40 0.06 5.54 -8.02
N ILE A 41 0.95 5.55 -9.00
CA ILE A 41 0.89 4.75 -10.22
C ILE A 41 2.28 4.17 -10.53
N GLY A 42 2.35 3.22 -11.45
CA GLY A 42 3.64 2.67 -11.86
C GLY A 42 3.54 1.46 -12.78
N GLY A 43 4.69 0.85 -13.05
CA GLY A 43 4.80 -0.41 -13.77
C GLY A 43 5.48 -1.46 -12.90
N CYS A 44 4.79 -2.57 -12.61
CA CYS A 44 5.23 -3.61 -11.67
C CYS A 44 5.56 -4.92 -12.39
N LEU A 45 6.44 -5.71 -11.76
CA LEU A 45 6.82 -7.05 -12.19
C LEU A 45 5.95 -8.13 -11.58
N SER A 46 5.51 -7.92 -10.34
CA SER A 46 4.72 -8.88 -9.59
C SER A 46 3.85 -8.18 -8.56
N ALA A 47 2.75 -8.82 -8.19
CA ALA A 47 1.90 -8.38 -7.09
C ALA A 47 1.31 -9.56 -6.33
N GLU A 48 1.15 -9.42 -5.02
CA GLU A 48 0.34 -10.30 -4.17
C GLU A 48 -0.91 -9.55 -3.73
N LEU A 49 -2.06 -9.98 -4.23
CA LEU A 49 -3.37 -9.46 -3.87
C LEU A 49 -4.07 -10.43 -2.92
N GLN A 50 -4.89 -9.88 -2.05
CA GLN A 50 -5.71 -10.67 -1.13
C GLN A 50 -7.17 -10.25 -1.24
N VAL A 51 -8.06 -11.24 -1.17
CA VAL A 51 -9.51 -11.04 -1.11
C VAL A 51 -10.04 -11.81 0.08
N PHE A 52 -10.83 -11.18 0.91
CA PHE A 52 -11.49 -11.84 2.03
C PHE A 52 -12.67 -12.67 1.53
N ILE A 53 -12.72 -13.93 1.94
CA ILE A 53 -13.79 -14.87 1.61
C ILE A 53 -14.65 -15.09 2.85
N PRO A 54 -15.85 -14.49 2.93
CA PRO A 54 -16.69 -14.54 4.12
C PRO A 54 -17.08 -15.98 4.54
N GLU A 55 -17.26 -16.86 3.56
CA GLU A 55 -17.68 -18.25 3.78
C GLU A 55 -16.63 -19.06 4.55
N THR A 56 -15.36 -18.73 4.39
CA THR A 56 -14.24 -19.40 5.07
C THR A 56 -13.65 -18.58 6.20
N GLY A 57 -13.98 -17.28 6.29
CA GLY A 57 -13.38 -16.34 7.22
C GLY A 57 -11.89 -16.08 6.98
N CYS A 58 -11.38 -16.37 5.78
CA CYS A 58 -9.97 -16.30 5.43
C CYS A 58 -9.72 -15.40 4.23
N PHE A 59 -8.47 -14.92 4.10
CA PHE A 59 -8.00 -14.27 2.89
C PHE A 59 -7.46 -15.31 1.90
N GLU A 60 -7.90 -15.23 0.66
CA GLU A 60 -7.24 -15.90 -0.46
C GLU A 60 -6.21 -14.96 -1.08
N THR A 61 -5.06 -15.51 -1.45
CA THR A 61 -3.97 -14.76 -2.06
C THR A 61 -3.87 -15.12 -3.54
N GLU A 62 -3.99 -14.10 -4.40
CA GLU A 62 -3.69 -14.19 -5.81
C GLU A 62 -2.31 -13.59 -6.08
N ARG A 63 -1.48 -14.31 -6.86
CA ARG A 63 -0.17 -13.82 -7.30
C ARG A 63 -0.20 -13.52 -8.78
N LEU A 64 0.21 -12.32 -9.10
CA LEU A 64 0.35 -11.84 -10.48
C LEU A 64 1.82 -11.71 -10.81
N GLU A 65 2.20 -12.12 -12.01
CA GLU A 65 3.57 -12.00 -12.53
C GLU A 65 3.56 -11.50 -13.97
N GLY A 66 4.63 -10.81 -14.35
CA GLY A 66 4.83 -10.22 -15.67
C GLY A 66 4.67 -8.70 -15.64
N MET A 67 4.47 -8.10 -16.81
CA MET A 67 4.24 -6.65 -16.89
C MET A 67 2.83 -6.31 -16.40
N LEU A 68 2.79 -5.56 -15.31
CA LEU A 68 1.56 -5.09 -14.66
C LEU A 68 1.59 -3.56 -14.62
N GLU A 69 0.64 -2.91 -15.28
CA GLU A 69 0.41 -1.48 -15.07
C GLU A 69 -0.30 -1.28 -13.74
N LEU A 70 0.35 -0.63 -12.80
CA LEU A 70 -0.26 -0.19 -11.56
C LEU A 70 -1.11 1.06 -11.84
N VAL A 71 -2.37 0.82 -12.17
CA VAL A 71 -3.33 1.87 -12.57
C VAL A 71 -3.69 2.76 -11.38
N SER A 72 -3.78 2.16 -10.19
CA SER A 72 -4.10 2.87 -8.97
C SER A 72 -3.51 2.15 -7.77
N LEU A 73 -2.82 2.88 -6.94
CA LEU A 73 -2.37 2.48 -5.61
C LEU A 73 -2.95 3.46 -4.60
N ASN A 74 -3.68 2.96 -3.61
CA ASN A 74 -4.23 3.78 -2.55
C ASN A 74 -4.08 3.08 -1.21
N GLY A 75 -3.67 3.81 -0.20
CA GLY A 75 -3.52 3.22 1.11
C GLY A 75 -3.28 4.21 2.23
N ASN A 76 -3.15 3.65 3.38
CA ASN A 76 -2.73 4.39 4.57
C ASN A 76 -1.71 3.59 5.37
N MET A 77 -0.95 4.32 6.16
CA MET A 77 -0.03 3.80 7.15
C MET A 77 -0.36 4.41 8.48
N VAL A 78 -0.58 3.60 9.48
CA VAL A 78 -0.93 4.03 10.83
C VAL A 78 -0.22 3.17 11.87
N ARG A 79 0.10 3.77 13.01
CA ARG A 79 0.61 3.00 14.15
C ARG A 79 -0.55 2.49 15.00
N ASP A 80 -0.37 1.29 15.54
CA ASP A 80 -1.25 0.81 16.60
C ASP A 80 -0.85 1.43 17.96
N ASN A 81 -1.54 0.98 19.01
CA ASN A 81 -1.28 1.44 20.37
C ASN A 81 0.07 0.97 20.91
N ASP A 82 0.66 -0.09 20.37
CA ASP A 82 1.99 -0.60 20.70
C ASP A 82 3.11 0.06 19.90
N GLY A 83 2.75 0.99 19.01
CA GLY A 83 3.67 1.74 18.16
C GLY A 83 4.13 0.98 16.91
N LEU A 84 3.56 -0.17 16.61
CA LEU A 84 3.82 -0.90 15.37
C LEU A 84 3.15 -0.21 14.19
N LEU A 85 3.89 -0.08 13.10
CA LEU A 85 3.40 0.56 11.88
C LEU A 85 2.76 -0.47 10.96
N PHE A 86 1.49 -0.26 10.66
CA PHE A 86 0.69 -1.08 9.74
C PHE A 86 0.37 -0.31 8.47
N HIS A 87 0.18 -1.03 7.38
CA HIS A 87 -0.39 -0.51 6.16
C HIS A 87 -1.74 -1.15 5.86
N HIS A 88 -2.63 -0.38 5.24
CA HIS A 88 -3.84 -0.87 4.61
C HIS A 88 -3.85 -0.31 3.19
N THR A 89 -3.72 -1.20 2.22
CA THR A 89 -3.42 -0.80 0.85
C THR A 89 -4.29 -1.59 -0.12
N HIS A 90 -4.87 -0.89 -1.08
CA HIS A 90 -5.53 -1.48 -2.23
C HIS A 90 -4.82 -1.05 -3.51
N ALA A 91 -4.83 -1.92 -4.49
CA ALA A 91 -4.28 -1.64 -5.81
C ALA A 91 -5.15 -2.22 -6.92
N LEU A 92 -5.10 -1.57 -8.07
CA LEU A 92 -5.68 -2.03 -9.32
C LEU A 92 -4.58 -2.16 -10.36
N PHE A 93 -4.50 -3.32 -10.98
CA PHE A 93 -3.54 -3.59 -12.06
C PHE A 93 -4.26 -3.87 -13.36
N SER A 94 -3.70 -3.36 -14.46
CA SER A 94 -4.04 -3.82 -15.81
C SER A 94 -2.85 -4.55 -16.44
N PHE A 95 -3.15 -5.52 -17.28
CA PHE A 95 -2.15 -6.34 -17.94
C PHE A 95 -2.67 -6.85 -19.27
N LYS A 96 -1.77 -7.41 -20.09
CA LYS A 96 -2.13 -8.11 -21.32
C LYS A 96 -1.70 -9.57 -21.22
N LYS A 97 -2.65 -10.50 -21.35
CA LYS A 97 -2.41 -11.93 -21.36
C LYS A 97 -3.09 -12.54 -22.58
N ASP A 98 -2.34 -13.34 -23.33
CA ASP A 98 -2.84 -14.03 -24.55
C ASP A 98 -3.53 -13.08 -25.55
N GLY A 99 -2.99 -11.85 -25.69
CA GLY A 99 -3.52 -10.84 -26.56
C GLY A 99 -4.71 -10.04 -26.03
N GLN A 100 -5.28 -10.44 -24.89
CA GLN A 100 -6.43 -9.78 -24.26
C GLN A 100 -6.00 -8.88 -23.12
N HIS A 101 -6.69 -7.76 -22.94
CA HIS A 101 -6.53 -6.90 -21.78
C HIS A 101 -7.32 -7.48 -20.58
N GLY A 102 -6.67 -7.52 -19.45
CA GLY A 102 -7.27 -7.87 -18.16
C GLY A 102 -7.05 -6.78 -17.13
N MET A 103 -7.88 -6.78 -16.11
CA MET A 103 -7.73 -5.95 -14.92
C MET A 103 -8.08 -6.79 -13.69
N THR A 104 -7.30 -6.60 -12.62
CA THR A 104 -7.60 -7.21 -11.33
C THR A 104 -7.07 -6.30 -10.22
N GLY A 105 -7.67 -6.39 -9.05
CA GLY A 105 -7.27 -5.58 -7.91
C GLY A 105 -7.87 -6.10 -6.61
N GLY A 106 -7.40 -5.55 -5.51
CA GLY A 106 -7.85 -5.93 -4.18
C GLY A 106 -6.91 -5.41 -3.12
N HIS A 107 -6.95 -6.05 -1.97
CA HIS A 107 -6.05 -5.76 -0.87
C HIS A 107 -4.62 -6.14 -1.27
N LEU A 108 -3.73 -5.16 -1.30
CA LEU A 108 -2.34 -5.36 -1.71
C LEU A 108 -1.48 -5.76 -0.51
N LYS A 109 -0.85 -6.92 -0.61
CA LYS A 109 0.14 -7.38 0.36
C LYS A 109 1.55 -6.94 0.00
N ALA A 110 1.94 -7.12 -1.27
CA ALA A 110 3.26 -6.77 -1.78
C ALA A 110 3.23 -6.52 -3.28
N THR A 111 4.11 -5.65 -3.78
CA THR A 111 4.33 -5.46 -5.22
C THR A 111 5.74 -4.97 -5.51
N THR A 112 6.36 -5.55 -6.53
CA THR A 112 7.73 -5.22 -6.97
C THR A 112 7.69 -4.43 -8.27
N VAL A 113 8.43 -3.35 -8.30
CA VAL A 113 8.54 -2.43 -9.45
C VAL A 113 9.32 -3.07 -10.60
N LEU A 114 8.81 -2.96 -11.83
CA LEU A 114 9.49 -3.37 -13.06
C LEU A 114 10.24 -2.20 -13.71
N TYR A 115 9.60 -1.04 -13.83
CA TYR A 115 10.16 0.16 -14.43
C TYR A 115 10.33 1.28 -13.42
N THR A 116 9.24 1.88 -13.01
CA THR A 116 9.14 2.93 -11.99
C THR A 116 7.79 2.88 -11.30
N ALA A 117 7.71 3.42 -10.10
CA ALA A 117 6.45 3.84 -9.50
C ALA A 117 6.63 5.23 -8.89
N GLU A 118 5.63 6.06 -9.04
CA GLU A 118 5.58 7.43 -8.58
C GLU A 118 4.47 7.55 -7.54
N ILE A 119 4.85 7.87 -6.29
CA ILE A 119 3.96 7.78 -5.15
C ILE A 119 4.04 9.09 -4.35
N GLU A 120 2.88 9.62 -4.00
CA GLU A 120 2.75 10.66 -3.01
C GLU A 120 2.41 10.04 -1.65
N LEU A 121 3.22 10.34 -0.64
CA LEU A 121 3.00 9.96 0.74
C LEU A 121 2.75 11.23 1.56
N ARG A 122 1.57 11.33 2.15
CA ARG A 122 1.11 12.52 2.88
C ARG A 122 0.89 12.18 4.35
N PRO A 123 1.77 12.62 5.24
CA PRO A 123 1.57 12.51 6.68
C PRO A 123 0.30 13.23 7.14
N THR A 124 -0.37 12.68 8.14
CA THR A 124 -1.45 13.41 8.84
C THR A 124 -0.83 14.48 9.73
N ILE A 125 -1.42 15.68 9.72
CA ILE A 125 -0.95 16.85 10.46
C ILE A 125 -2.06 17.33 11.38
N GLY A 126 -1.68 17.78 12.60
CA GLY A 126 -2.62 18.36 13.55
C GLY A 126 -3.50 17.34 14.28
N GLY A 127 -3.21 16.05 14.15
CA GLY A 127 -3.91 14.98 14.86
C GLY A 127 -3.22 13.64 14.70
N ALA A 128 -3.66 12.65 15.45
CA ALA A 128 -3.17 11.28 15.37
C ALA A 128 -4.31 10.34 14.96
N ILE A 129 -4.04 9.56 13.93
CA ILE A 129 -4.87 8.40 13.58
C ILE A 129 -4.08 7.17 14.06
N SER A 130 -4.71 6.33 14.85
CA SER A 130 -4.16 5.04 15.26
C SER A 130 -5.01 3.89 14.73
N ARG A 131 -4.58 2.67 15.00
CA ARG A 131 -5.31 1.46 14.64
C ARG A 131 -5.67 0.71 15.91
N LYS A 132 -6.94 0.33 15.99
CA LYS A 132 -7.45 -0.57 17.04
C LYS A 132 -7.93 -1.86 16.38
N PHE A 133 -7.53 -2.98 16.93
CA PHE A 133 -8.04 -4.28 16.52
C PHE A 133 -9.47 -4.47 17.05
N ASP A 134 -10.34 -4.96 16.17
CA ASP A 134 -11.71 -5.32 16.51
C ASP A 134 -11.89 -6.85 16.45
N PRO A 135 -12.12 -7.52 17.59
CA PRO A 135 -12.25 -8.97 17.61
C PRO A 135 -13.53 -9.48 16.94
N GLU A 136 -14.56 -8.64 16.81
CA GLU A 136 -15.82 -9.04 16.17
C GLU A 136 -15.67 -9.23 14.66
N THR A 137 -14.92 -8.34 14.02
CA THR A 137 -14.66 -8.42 12.58
C THR A 137 -13.33 -9.08 12.22
N GLY A 138 -12.46 -9.32 13.22
CA GLY A 138 -11.13 -9.90 13.02
C GLY A 138 -10.15 -8.99 12.32
N THR A 139 -10.45 -7.68 12.20
CA THR A 139 -9.58 -6.71 11.53
C THR A 139 -9.35 -5.46 12.38
N GLY A 140 -8.55 -4.54 11.90
CA GLY A 140 -8.27 -3.29 12.58
C GLY A 140 -8.84 -2.09 11.85
N PHE A 141 -9.43 -1.18 12.61
CA PHE A 141 -10.01 0.07 12.12
C PHE A 141 -9.20 1.28 12.60
N TRP A 142 -9.44 2.41 11.95
CA TRP A 142 -8.95 3.68 12.45
C TRP A 142 -9.56 4.01 13.81
N GLU A 143 -8.72 4.43 14.72
CA GLU A 143 -9.11 4.97 16.01
C GLU A 143 -8.68 6.45 16.06
N PHE A 144 -9.65 7.31 16.26
CA PHE A 144 -9.43 8.75 16.42
C PHE A 144 -9.29 9.05 17.91
N LYS A 145 -8.09 9.49 18.30
CA LYS A 145 -7.86 9.98 19.66
C LYS A 145 -8.24 11.45 19.69
N GLY A 146 -9.24 11.76 20.51
CA GLY A 146 -9.69 13.12 20.76
C GLY A 146 -8.68 13.94 21.58
#